data_832f8acd8e33cf75ff2f3576487b6501
#
_entry.id   832f8acd8e33cf75ff2f3576487b6501
#
_cell.length_a   1.000
_cell.length_b   1.000
_cell.length_c   1.000
_cell.angle_alpha   90.00
_cell.angle_beta   90.00
_cell.angle_gamma   90.00
#
_symmetry.space_group_name_H-M   'P 1'
#
loop_
_entity.id
_entity.type
_entity.pdbx_description
1 polymer ?
#
loop_
_entity_poly.entity_id
_entity_poly.type
_entity_poly.pdbx_seq_one_letter_code
_entity_poly.pdbx_strand_id
1 'polypeptide(L)'
;MSIALQVALVMVTILVVLLVIGAPIGVAIGMSSAVSMICMIPADVSFATSAQRIFAGSNSFSLIAIPFFILAGNIMNNGGIATRLVNCAKVISGRMPGALAQSNVVANMLFGAISGSGAAAAAAMGGTIGPLEEKEGYDKNYSTAVNVASAPVGMLIPPSNTMIVYSSVAGSVSIAALFMAGYIPGILWGGAVMILAGIMAKKRGYQAEQRVPVKVALKTFWQAIPSLLLIVIVIGGILGGIFTATEGSAIAVVYATVLSLIYKAFKIKDIPRIVLEAAKTTGIITFMIGLSSIMSWAMAFTGIPDMIANAILGLTTNKYLILLLINVLLLVVGTFMDVTPAILIFTPILLPICKSFGMDPIHFGILLCFNLSIGTITPPVGTILFTGCRVGGTTIESVIKTLLPYFAIILIALLLVTYIPMLSMFLSKVLGLV
;
A
#
# COMPACT_ATOMS: atom_id res chain seq x y z
N MET A 1 -13.68 -17.05 32.95
CA MET A 1 -13.13 -16.39 31.75
C MET A 1 -13.97 -16.86 30.57
N SER A 2 -14.44 -15.96 29.69
CA SER A 2 -15.21 -16.41 28.51
C SER A 2 -14.30 -17.22 27.57
N ILE A 3 -14.88 -18.19 26.85
CA ILE A 3 -14.14 -19.02 25.89
C ILE A 3 -13.47 -18.14 24.83
N ALA A 4 -14.15 -17.09 24.37
CA ALA A 4 -13.58 -16.13 23.45
C ALA A 4 -12.31 -15.46 23.98
N LEU A 5 -12.30 -15.04 25.25
CA LEU A 5 -11.14 -14.42 25.88
C LEU A 5 -9.98 -15.43 26.04
N GLN A 6 -10.29 -16.67 26.38
CA GLN A 6 -9.27 -17.73 26.50
C GLN A 6 -8.59 -18.00 25.16
N VAL A 7 -9.37 -18.21 24.11
CA VAL A 7 -8.85 -18.43 22.73
C VAL A 7 -8.07 -17.21 22.23
N ALA A 8 -8.56 -16.01 22.49
CA ALA A 8 -7.86 -14.77 22.12
C ALA A 8 -6.50 -14.64 22.81
N LEU A 9 -6.43 -14.92 24.12
CA LEU A 9 -5.17 -14.86 24.88
C LEU A 9 -4.16 -15.89 24.37
N VAL A 10 -4.60 -17.14 24.15
CA VAL A 10 -3.74 -18.20 23.60
C VAL A 10 -3.24 -17.82 22.21
N MET A 11 -4.13 -17.34 21.33
CA MET A 11 -3.79 -16.92 19.98
C MET A 11 -2.75 -15.78 19.98
N VAL A 12 -2.99 -14.72 20.76
CA VAL A 12 -2.07 -13.58 20.85
C VAL A 12 -0.73 -13.99 21.46
N THR A 13 -0.75 -14.82 22.51
CA THR A 13 0.49 -15.29 23.17
C THR A 13 1.35 -16.08 22.18
N ILE A 14 0.78 -17.07 21.49
CA ILE A 14 1.51 -17.87 20.51
C ILE A 14 2.01 -16.98 19.35
N LEU A 15 1.17 -16.07 18.84
CA LEU A 15 1.54 -15.15 17.79
C LEU A 15 2.77 -14.31 18.18
N VAL A 16 2.73 -13.68 19.36
CA VAL A 16 3.82 -12.84 19.86
C VAL A 16 5.09 -13.66 20.08
N VAL A 17 4.99 -14.84 20.71
CA VAL A 17 6.16 -15.72 20.92
C VAL A 17 6.79 -16.10 19.59
N LEU A 18 6.00 -16.54 18.61
CA LEU A 18 6.52 -16.92 17.29
C LEU A 18 7.18 -15.75 16.56
N LEU A 19 6.62 -14.53 16.66
CA LEU A 19 7.21 -13.34 16.07
C LEU A 19 8.53 -12.96 16.77
N VAL A 20 8.61 -13.05 18.09
CA VAL A 20 9.82 -12.74 18.86
C VAL A 20 10.98 -13.70 18.54
N ILE A 21 10.70 -14.99 18.31
CA ILE A 21 11.72 -15.96 17.87
C ILE A 21 12.05 -15.89 16.39
N GLY A 22 11.45 -14.94 15.65
CA GLY A 22 11.76 -14.67 14.22
C GLY A 22 11.05 -15.59 13.24
N ALA A 23 9.95 -16.25 13.62
CA ALA A 23 9.16 -17.04 12.68
C ALA A 23 8.54 -16.14 11.58
N PRO A 24 8.44 -16.65 10.33
CA PRO A 24 7.75 -15.91 9.28
C PRO A 24 6.31 -15.55 9.68
N ILE A 25 5.90 -14.31 9.43
CA ILE A 25 4.61 -13.75 9.92
C ILE A 25 3.43 -14.62 9.52
N GLY A 26 3.38 -15.12 8.28
CA GLY A 26 2.31 -16.01 7.82
C GLY A 26 2.22 -17.28 8.67
N VAL A 27 3.37 -17.92 8.95
CA VAL A 27 3.44 -19.11 9.79
C VAL A 27 2.98 -18.79 11.21
N ALA A 28 3.41 -17.66 11.77
CA ALA A 28 2.99 -17.22 13.10
C ALA A 28 1.46 -17.02 13.17
N ILE A 29 0.84 -16.40 12.17
CA ILE A 29 -0.62 -16.24 12.07
C ILE A 29 -1.32 -17.59 11.99
N GLY A 30 -0.91 -18.47 11.07
CA GLY A 30 -1.55 -19.75 10.85
C GLY A 30 -1.45 -20.68 12.06
N MET A 31 -0.25 -20.81 12.63
CA MET A 31 0.01 -21.67 13.79
C MET A 31 -0.70 -21.17 15.06
N SER A 32 -0.63 -19.86 15.33
CA SER A 32 -1.32 -19.30 16.50
C SER A 32 -2.84 -19.54 16.42
N SER A 33 -3.42 -19.39 15.25
CA SER A 33 -4.84 -19.59 15.02
C SER A 33 -5.25 -21.06 15.10
N ALA A 34 -4.53 -21.95 14.42
CA ALA A 34 -4.82 -23.38 14.45
C ALA A 34 -4.69 -23.98 15.85
N VAL A 35 -3.61 -23.62 16.57
CA VAL A 35 -3.35 -24.14 17.94
C VAL A 35 -4.35 -23.57 18.93
N SER A 36 -4.71 -22.30 18.83
CA SER A 36 -5.70 -21.70 19.74
C SER A 36 -7.09 -22.35 19.66
N MET A 37 -7.45 -22.89 18.50
CA MET A 37 -8.73 -23.59 18.30
C MET A 37 -8.79 -24.93 19.02
N ILE A 38 -7.65 -25.53 19.38
CA ILE A 38 -7.61 -26.78 20.19
C ILE A 38 -8.22 -26.56 21.59
N CYS A 39 -8.29 -25.30 22.05
CA CYS A 39 -9.02 -24.96 23.28
C CYS A 39 -10.53 -25.22 23.20
N MET A 40 -11.10 -25.35 21.99
CA MET A 40 -12.55 -25.49 21.77
C MET A 40 -12.95 -26.79 21.06
N ILE A 41 -12.10 -27.27 20.17
CA ILE A 41 -12.39 -28.43 19.31
C ILE A 41 -11.21 -29.41 19.36
N PRO A 42 -11.43 -30.72 19.09
CA PRO A 42 -10.36 -31.71 19.03
C PRO A 42 -9.26 -31.32 18.04
N ALA A 43 -8.02 -31.66 18.32
CA ALA A 43 -6.86 -31.24 17.56
C ALA A 43 -6.91 -31.68 16.08
N ASP A 44 -7.36 -32.91 15.82
CA ASP A 44 -7.57 -33.48 14.49
C ASP A 44 -8.58 -32.63 13.67
N VAL A 45 -9.69 -32.25 14.29
CA VAL A 45 -10.70 -31.37 13.66
C VAL A 45 -10.14 -29.97 13.44
N SER A 46 -9.38 -29.42 14.39
CA SER A 46 -8.74 -28.10 14.24
C SER A 46 -7.78 -28.06 13.06
N PHE A 47 -6.90 -29.07 12.93
CA PHE A 47 -5.95 -29.13 11.83
C PHE A 47 -6.62 -29.41 10.48
N ALA A 48 -7.61 -30.32 10.44
CA ALA A 48 -8.38 -30.57 9.21
C ALA A 48 -9.13 -29.33 8.72
N THR A 49 -9.78 -28.61 9.65
CA THR A 49 -10.48 -27.35 9.33
C THR A 49 -9.48 -26.28 8.90
N SER A 50 -8.33 -26.18 9.56
CA SER A 50 -7.28 -25.24 9.17
C SER A 50 -6.79 -25.48 7.75
N ALA A 51 -6.56 -26.75 7.36
CA ALA A 51 -6.19 -27.08 5.98
C ALA A 51 -7.27 -26.69 4.97
N GLN A 52 -8.54 -26.96 5.27
CA GLN A 52 -9.68 -26.51 4.44
C GLN A 52 -9.75 -24.98 4.30
N ARG A 53 -9.49 -24.24 5.39
CA ARG A 53 -9.51 -22.78 5.38
C ARG A 53 -8.35 -22.18 4.58
N ILE A 54 -7.15 -22.77 4.67
CA ILE A 54 -6.01 -22.37 3.82
C ILE A 54 -6.40 -22.50 2.34
N PHE A 55 -6.94 -23.64 1.96
CA PHE A 55 -7.35 -23.89 0.57
C PHE A 55 -8.45 -22.92 0.15
N ALA A 56 -9.52 -22.79 0.92
CA ALA A 56 -10.63 -21.89 0.62
C ALA A 56 -10.19 -20.41 0.54
N GLY A 57 -9.33 -19.98 1.46
CA GLY A 57 -8.80 -18.60 1.49
C GLY A 57 -7.88 -18.28 0.31
N SER A 58 -7.15 -19.29 -0.19
CA SER A 58 -6.26 -19.13 -1.35
C SER A 58 -6.99 -19.32 -2.69
N ASN A 59 -8.14 -19.98 -2.70
CA ASN A 59 -8.91 -20.30 -3.90
C ASN A 59 -9.99 -19.24 -4.20
N SER A 60 -9.54 -18.00 -4.47
CA SER A 60 -10.41 -16.90 -4.88
C SER A 60 -9.97 -16.33 -6.23
N PHE A 61 -10.91 -16.19 -7.17
CA PHE A 61 -10.64 -15.64 -8.49
C PHE A 61 -10.04 -14.22 -8.42
N SER A 62 -10.50 -13.41 -7.49
CA SER A 62 -9.99 -12.04 -7.32
C SER A 62 -8.50 -11.99 -6.92
N LEU A 63 -7.99 -13.04 -6.26
CA LEU A 63 -6.59 -13.13 -5.85
C LEU A 63 -5.64 -13.30 -7.04
N ILE A 64 -6.13 -13.79 -8.18
CA ILE A 64 -5.33 -13.93 -9.42
C ILE A 64 -4.87 -12.56 -9.93
N ALA A 65 -5.56 -11.48 -9.59
CA ALA A 65 -5.13 -10.13 -9.94
C ALA A 65 -3.79 -9.74 -9.29
N ILE A 66 -3.50 -10.24 -8.08
CA ILE A 66 -2.26 -9.90 -7.33
C ILE A 66 -0.99 -10.32 -8.09
N PRO A 67 -0.82 -11.60 -8.50
CA PRO A 67 0.36 -12.03 -9.26
C PRO A 67 0.56 -11.25 -10.55
N PHE A 68 -0.53 -10.96 -11.27
CA PHE A 68 -0.42 -10.22 -12.53
C PHE A 68 -0.05 -8.75 -12.31
N PHE A 69 -0.60 -8.06 -11.32
CA PHE A 69 -0.19 -6.70 -11.01
C PHE A 69 1.26 -6.63 -10.49
N ILE A 70 1.69 -7.59 -9.67
CA ILE A 70 3.10 -7.68 -9.23
C ILE A 70 4.03 -7.90 -10.44
N LEU A 71 3.65 -8.81 -11.33
CA LEU A 71 4.43 -9.08 -12.54
C LEU A 71 4.46 -7.85 -13.46
N ALA A 72 3.33 -7.18 -13.68
CA ALA A 72 3.28 -5.94 -14.46
C ALA A 72 4.18 -4.87 -13.85
N GLY A 73 4.14 -4.67 -12.52
CA GLY A 73 5.02 -3.73 -11.81
C GLY A 73 6.50 -4.08 -11.98
N ASN A 74 6.88 -5.36 -11.87
CA ASN A 74 8.26 -5.80 -12.07
C ASN A 74 8.74 -5.60 -13.52
N ILE A 75 7.88 -5.91 -14.50
CA ILE A 75 8.16 -5.66 -15.92
C ILE A 75 8.39 -4.17 -16.16
N MET A 76 7.54 -3.32 -15.60
CA MET A 76 7.62 -1.87 -15.79
C MET A 76 8.86 -1.26 -15.15
N ASN A 77 9.23 -1.75 -13.97
CA ASN A 77 10.44 -1.32 -13.27
C ASN A 77 11.71 -1.60 -14.11
N ASN A 78 11.77 -2.76 -14.75
CA ASN A 78 12.88 -3.15 -15.62
C ASN A 78 12.70 -2.63 -17.07
N GLY A 79 11.49 -2.24 -17.46
CA GLY A 79 11.06 -1.94 -18.83
C GLY A 79 11.27 -0.50 -19.31
N GLY A 80 12.01 0.34 -18.55
CA GLY A 80 12.29 1.72 -18.94
C GLY A 80 11.06 2.66 -18.85
N ILE A 81 9.94 2.17 -18.30
CA ILE A 81 8.72 2.94 -18.09
C ILE A 81 8.94 3.95 -16.96
N ALA A 82 9.61 3.54 -15.88
CA ALA A 82 9.95 4.40 -14.75
C ALA A 82 10.70 5.68 -15.19
N THR A 83 11.71 5.55 -16.04
CA THR A 83 12.48 6.69 -16.56
C THR A 83 11.62 7.69 -17.32
N ARG A 84 10.63 7.22 -18.10
CA ARG A 84 9.72 8.09 -18.84
C ARG A 84 8.74 8.83 -17.93
N LEU A 85 8.26 8.15 -16.86
CA LEU A 85 7.42 8.78 -15.86
C LEU A 85 8.19 9.84 -15.07
N VAL A 86 9.46 9.58 -14.71
CA VAL A 86 10.35 10.59 -14.09
C VAL A 86 10.53 11.80 -14.98
N ASN A 87 10.78 11.60 -16.27
CA ASN A 87 10.94 12.72 -17.20
C ASN A 87 9.63 13.53 -17.35
N CYS A 88 8.48 12.86 -17.35
CA CYS A 88 7.17 13.50 -17.34
C CYS A 88 6.94 14.29 -16.03
N ALA A 89 7.26 13.70 -14.89
CA ALA A 89 7.17 14.36 -13.59
C ALA A 89 8.02 15.64 -13.53
N LYS A 90 9.24 15.62 -14.07
CA LYS A 90 10.09 16.82 -14.19
C LYS A 90 9.46 17.94 -15.00
N VAL A 91 8.77 17.61 -16.08
CA VAL A 91 8.06 18.62 -16.89
C VAL A 91 6.89 19.23 -16.12
N ILE A 92 6.16 18.40 -15.34
CA ILE A 92 5.00 18.84 -14.56
C ILE A 92 5.44 19.76 -13.40
N SER A 93 6.47 19.37 -12.68
CA SER A 93 6.87 20.00 -11.41
C SER A 93 8.08 20.94 -11.51
N GLY A 94 8.76 21.02 -12.67
CA GLY A 94 10.01 21.77 -12.83
C GLY A 94 9.93 23.28 -12.53
N ARG A 95 8.73 23.86 -12.48
CA ARG A 95 8.51 25.27 -12.12
C ARG A 95 8.32 25.53 -10.63
N MET A 96 8.26 24.47 -9.82
CA MET A 96 8.05 24.57 -8.39
C MET A 96 9.38 24.73 -7.66
N PRO A 97 9.42 25.40 -6.50
CA PRO A 97 10.60 25.43 -5.65
C PRO A 97 11.02 24.00 -5.27
N GLY A 98 12.31 23.69 -5.43
CA GLY A 98 12.80 22.34 -5.26
C GLY A 98 12.33 21.38 -6.35
N ALA A 99 12.45 21.81 -7.61
CA ALA A 99 11.91 21.12 -8.78
C ALA A 99 12.17 19.59 -8.80
N LEU A 100 13.38 19.14 -8.46
CA LEU A 100 13.71 17.71 -8.43
C LEU A 100 12.98 16.98 -7.30
N ALA A 101 12.88 17.57 -6.11
CA ALA A 101 12.11 17.00 -5.01
C ALA A 101 10.62 16.89 -5.34
N GLN A 102 10.04 17.94 -5.99
CA GLN A 102 8.67 17.89 -6.48
C GLN A 102 8.48 16.83 -7.56
N SER A 103 9.48 16.70 -8.46
CA SER A 103 9.50 15.64 -9.48
C SER A 103 9.54 14.24 -8.85
N ASN A 104 10.25 14.08 -7.74
CA ASN A 104 10.30 12.83 -6.99
C ASN A 104 8.90 12.47 -6.46
N VAL A 105 8.17 13.41 -5.87
CA VAL A 105 6.82 13.17 -5.37
C VAL A 105 5.87 12.76 -6.51
N VAL A 106 5.83 13.54 -7.59
CA VAL A 106 4.97 13.23 -8.75
C VAL A 106 5.36 11.90 -9.38
N ALA A 107 6.65 11.62 -9.50
CA ALA A 107 7.14 10.35 -10.05
C ALA A 107 6.76 9.16 -9.15
N ASN A 108 6.85 9.29 -7.82
CA ASN A 108 6.38 8.28 -6.87
C ASN A 108 4.86 8.06 -6.98
N MET A 109 4.06 9.11 -7.15
CA MET A 109 2.62 8.99 -7.38
C MET A 109 2.32 8.19 -8.66
N LEU A 110 2.95 8.56 -9.77
CA LEU A 110 2.72 7.92 -11.06
C LEU A 110 3.25 6.49 -11.11
N PHE A 111 4.49 6.28 -10.67
CA PHE A 111 5.12 4.95 -10.70
C PHE A 111 4.50 4.03 -9.66
N GLY A 112 4.23 4.53 -8.46
CA GLY A 112 3.61 3.78 -7.39
C GLY A 112 2.21 3.30 -7.76
N ALA A 113 1.41 4.15 -8.41
CA ALA A 113 0.10 3.81 -8.95
C ALA A 113 0.14 2.63 -9.94
N ILE A 114 1.26 2.43 -10.62
CA ILE A 114 1.41 1.35 -11.59
C ILE A 114 2.01 0.10 -10.94
N SER A 115 3.02 0.27 -10.06
CA SER A 115 3.73 -0.84 -9.40
C SER A 115 2.94 -1.42 -8.22
N GLY A 116 2.03 -0.65 -7.64
CA GLY A 116 1.29 -1.00 -6.43
C GLY A 116 2.17 -1.23 -5.18
N SER A 117 3.44 -0.79 -5.21
CA SER A 117 4.44 -1.05 -4.17
C SER A 117 5.22 0.21 -3.81
N GLY A 118 5.06 0.70 -2.58
CA GLY A 118 5.81 1.85 -2.08
C GLY A 118 7.32 1.60 -2.00
N ALA A 119 7.75 0.39 -1.63
CA ALA A 119 9.18 0.05 -1.59
C ALA A 119 9.82 0.05 -2.98
N ALA A 120 9.11 -0.47 -3.99
CA ALA A 120 9.57 -0.41 -5.37
C ALA A 120 9.63 1.04 -5.88
N ALA A 121 8.65 1.88 -5.53
CA ALA A 121 8.63 3.29 -5.87
C ALA A 121 9.82 4.04 -5.23
N ALA A 122 10.06 3.86 -3.92
CA ALA A 122 11.18 4.45 -3.22
C ALA A 122 12.53 4.06 -3.83
N ALA A 123 12.70 2.78 -4.19
CA ALA A 123 13.92 2.28 -4.81
C ALA A 123 14.12 2.88 -6.22
N ALA A 124 13.09 2.85 -7.06
CA ALA A 124 13.17 3.32 -8.44
C ALA A 124 13.39 4.84 -8.50
N MET A 125 12.60 5.61 -7.75
CA MET A 125 12.68 7.07 -7.79
C MET A 125 13.93 7.58 -7.06
N GLY A 126 14.26 7.03 -5.90
CA GLY A 126 15.50 7.35 -5.18
C GLY A 126 16.74 7.06 -6.01
N GLY A 127 16.78 5.91 -6.71
CA GLY A 127 17.90 5.54 -7.59
C GLY A 127 18.00 6.37 -8.87
N THR A 128 16.89 6.97 -9.33
CA THR A 128 16.88 7.75 -10.58
C THR A 128 17.00 9.25 -10.33
N ILE A 129 16.30 9.79 -9.36
CA ILE A 129 16.26 11.24 -9.07
C ILE A 129 17.32 11.61 -8.04
N GLY A 130 17.59 10.76 -7.04
CA GLY A 130 18.58 11.04 -5.98
C GLY A 130 19.96 11.49 -6.50
N PRO A 131 20.57 10.78 -7.47
CA PRO A 131 21.84 11.23 -8.06
C PRO A 131 21.78 12.57 -8.78
N LEU A 132 20.60 12.98 -9.28
CA LEU A 132 20.41 14.28 -9.91
C LEU A 132 20.28 15.38 -8.84
N GLU A 133 19.56 15.11 -7.76
CA GLU A 133 19.44 16.00 -6.60
C GLU A 133 20.81 16.25 -5.97
N GLU A 134 21.63 15.20 -5.84
CA GLU A 134 23.00 15.31 -5.31
C GLU A 134 23.88 16.22 -6.17
N LYS A 135 23.81 16.07 -7.51
CA LYS A 135 24.54 16.91 -8.46
C LYS A 135 24.13 18.38 -8.41
N GLU A 136 22.87 18.66 -8.08
CA GLU A 136 22.35 20.02 -7.91
C GLU A 136 22.52 20.57 -6.49
N GLY A 137 23.25 19.84 -5.63
CA GLY A 137 23.59 20.29 -4.28
C GLY A 137 22.46 20.15 -3.27
N TYR A 138 21.47 19.29 -3.51
CA TYR A 138 20.45 18.99 -2.52
C TYR A 138 21.05 18.19 -1.37
N ASP A 139 20.60 18.49 -0.15
CA ASP A 139 20.94 17.71 1.05
C ASP A 139 20.36 16.29 0.93
N LYS A 140 21.20 15.28 1.13
CA LYS A 140 20.83 13.86 0.99
C LYS A 140 19.68 13.45 1.93
N ASN A 141 19.66 14.01 3.16
CA ASN A 141 18.61 13.69 4.11
C ASN A 141 17.28 14.29 3.68
N TYR A 142 17.30 15.49 3.07
CA TYR A 142 16.10 16.09 2.52
C TYR A 142 15.55 15.30 1.32
N SER A 143 16.41 14.97 0.36
CA SER A 143 16.05 14.17 -0.82
C SER A 143 15.47 12.81 -0.41
N THR A 144 16.15 12.13 0.52
CA THR A 144 15.68 10.82 1.04
C THR A 144 14.37 10.97 1.80
N ALA A 145 14.20 12.01 2.63
CA ALA A 145 12.95 12.22 3.37
C ALA A 145 11.77 12.47 2.43
N VAL A 146 11.93 13.26 1.37
CA VAL A 146 10.89 13.48 0.35
C VAL A 146 10.54 12.19 -0.37
N ASN A 147 11.54 11.42 -0.80
CA ASN A 147 11.33 10.14 -1.47
C ASN A 147 10.58 9.15 -0.58
N VAL A 148 11.01 8.98 0.67
CA VAL A 148 10.39 8.10 1.66
C VAL A 148 8.94 8.55 1.97
N ALA A 149 8.72 9.84 2.19
CA ALA A 149 7.40 10.37 2.53
C ALA A 149 6.38 10.25 1.37
N SER A 150 6.84 10.27 0.12
CA SER A 150 5.97 10.22 -1.07
C SER A 150 5.74 8.82 -1.62
N ALA A 151 6.67 7.89 -1.42
CA ALA A 151 6.59 6.56 -2.00
C ALA A 151 5.34 5.74 -1.60
N PRO A 152 4.81 5.83 -0.35
CA PRO A 152 3.60 5.10 0.03
C PRO A 152 2.34 5.54 -0.72
N VAL A 153 2.32 6.73 -1.34
CA VAL A 153 1.16 7.23 -2.11
C VAL A 153 0.74 6.24 -3.19
N GLY A 154 1.70 5.53 -3.78
CA GLY A 154 1.43 4.50 -4.78
C GLY A 154 0.65 3.28 -4.26
N MET A 155 0.56 3.08 -2.95
CA MET A 155 -0.28 2.04 -2.37
C MET A 155 -1.74 2.47 -2.22
N LEU A 156 -2.02 3.79 -2.39
CA LEU A 156 -3.36 4.37 -2.32
C LEU A 156 -3.92 4.73 -3.70
N ILE A 157 -3.07 5.12 -4.63
CA ILE A 157 -3.51 5.43 -6.00
C ILE A 157 -3.57 4.12 -6.80
N PRO A 158 -4.73 3.80 -7.42
CA PRO A 158 -4.92 2.54 -8.16
C PRO A 158 -4.09 2.46 -9.45
N PRO A 159 -3.82 1.19 -9.88
CA PRO A 159 -4.14 -0.08 -9.22
C PRO A 159 -3.25 -0.37 -8.01
N SER A 160 -3.85 -0.85 -6.92
CA SER A 160 -3.17 -1.04 -5.63
C SER A 160 -3.31 -2.48 -5.12
N ASN A 161 -2.18 -3.13 -4.87
CA ASN A 161 -2.16 -4.49 -4.32
C ASN A 161 -2.76 -4.54 -2.90
N THR A 162 -2.55 -3.51 -2.08
CA THR A 162 -3.07 -3.44 -0.71
C THR A 162 -4.60 -3.42 -0.69
N MET A 163 -5.23 -2.70 -1.63
CA MET A 163 -6.68 -2.65 -1.77
C MET A 163 -7.27 -3.97 -2.26
N ILE A 164 -6.56 -4.70 -3.14
CA ILE A 164 -6.99 -6.03 -3.59
C ILE A 164 -6.93 -7.02 -2.42
N VAL A 165 -5.85 -7.00 -1.63
CA VAL A 165 -5.73 -7.82 -0.43
C VAL A 165 -6.85 -7.49 0.56
N TYR A 166 -7.11 -6.21 0.82
CA TYR A 166 -8.21 -5.80 1.68
C TYR A 166 -9.56 -6.34 1.17
N SER A 167 -9.88 -6.14 -0.12
CA SER A 167 -11.12 -6.63 -0.72
C SER A 167 -11.29 -8.15 -0.53
N SER A 168 -10.21 -8.92 -0.65
CA SER A 168 -10.24 -10.38 -0.52
C SER A 168 -10.59 -10.84 0.90
N VAL A 169 -10.21 -10.07 1.93
CA VAL A 169 -10.45 -10.39 3.35
C VAL A 169 -11.74 -9.78 3.86
N ALA A 170 -12.09 -8.59 3.39
CA ALA A 170 -13.32 -7.89 3.77
C ALA A 170 -14.60 -8.54 3.20
N GLY A 171 -14.45 -9.48 2.28
CA GLY A 171 -15.55 -10.23 1.68
C GLY A 171 -16.18 -9.48 0.48
N SER A 172 -17.40 -9.00 0.58
CA SER A 172 -18.19 -8.43 -0.53
C SER A 172 -17.84 -6.97 -0.88
N VAL A 173 -16.55 -6.56 -0.81
CA VAL A 173 -16.16 -5.18 -1.14
C VAL A 173 -15.64 -5.09 -2.57
N SER A 174 -16.25 -4.22 -3.38
CA SER A 174 -15.87 -4.02 -4.78
C SER A 174 -14.46 -3.43 -4.92
N ILE A 175 -13.60 -4.10 -5.69
CA ILE A 175 -12.26 -3.61 -6.02
C ILE A 175 -12.33 -2.30 -6.82
N ALA A 176 -13.28 -2.19 -7.75
CA ALA A 176 -13.48 -0.97 -8.53
C ALA A 176 -13.85 0.23 -7.65
N ALA A 177 -14.76 0.01 -6.68
CA ALA A 177 -15.15 1.04 -5.73
C ALA A 177 -13.98 1.44 -4.80
N LEU A 178 -13.18 0.47 -4.31
CA LEU A 178 -11.98 0.75 -3.52
C LEU A 178 -10.94 1.54 -4.33
N PHE A 179 -10.74 1.19 -5.59
CA PHE A 179 -9.82 1.90 -6.46
C PHE A 179 -10.23 3.37 -6.60
N MET A 180 -11.51 3.64 -6.85
CA MET A 180 -11.99 5.03 -6.93
C MET A 180 -11.89 5.76 -5.59
N ALA A 181 -12.16 5.07 -4.50
CA ALA A 181 -12.05 5.62 -3.15
C ALA A 181 -10.62 6.03 -2.76
N GLY A 182 -9.60 5.41 -3.36
CA GLY A 182 -8.18 5.69 -3.08
C GLY A 182 -7.60 6.94 -3.75
N TYR A 183 -8.20 7.43 -4.84
CA TYR A 183 -7.63 8.56 -5.61
C TYR A 183 -7.52 9.84 -4.80
N ILE A 184 -8.60 10.30 -4.19
CA ILE A 184 -8.61 11.55 -3.43
C ILE A 184 -7.67 11.47 -2.21
N PRO A 185 -7.70 10.42 -1.37
CA PRO A 185 -6.74 10.24 -0.29
C PRO A 185 -5.28 10.18 -0.76
N GLY A 186 -5.00 9.50 -1.87
CA GLY A 186 -3.65 9.43 -2.44
C GLY A 186 -3.16 10.79 -2.94
N ILE A 187 -4.01 11.55 -3.66
CA ILE A 187 -3.70 12.91 -4.11
C ILE A 187 -3.53 13.85 -2.91
N LEU A 188 -4.35 13.71 -1.87
CA LEU A 188 -4.24 14.50 -0.65
C LEU A 188 -2.88 14.26 0.04
N TRP A 189 -2.45 12.99 0.18
CA TRP A 189 -1.13 12.66 0.71
C TRP A 189 -0.02 13.26 -0.15
N GLY A 190 0.00 12.96 -1.45
CA GLY A 190 1.02 13.47 -2.37
C GLY A 190 1.09 14.99 -2.39
N GLY A 191 -0.07 15.66 -2.44
CA GLY A 191 -0.18 17.13 -2.38
C GLY A 191 0.34 17.70 -1.06
N ALA A 192 0.03 17.08 0.07
CA ALA A 192 0.55 17.49 1.37
C ALA A 192 2.09 17.41 1.42
N VAL A 193 2.66 16.31 0.91
CA VAL A 193 4.12 16.14 0.80
C VAL A 193 4.71 17.19 -0.14
N MET A 194 4.09 17.46 -1.30
CA MET A 194 4.55 18.49 -2.24
C MET A 194 4.57 19.89 -1.63
N ILE A 195 3.52 20.27 -0.91
CA ILE A 195 3.43 21.58 -0.24
C ILE A 195 4.59 21.73 0.75
N LEU A 196 4.79 20.75 1.61
CA LEU A 196 5.84 20.81 2.62
C LEU A 196 7.23 20.75 1.99
N ALA A 197 7.45 19.90 0.98
CA ALA A 197 8.70 19.83 0.24
C ALA A 197 9.04 21.18 -0.41
N GLY A 198 8.06 21.86 -1.01
CA GLY A 198 8.24 23.20 -1.58
C GLY A 198 8.58 24.26 -0.55
N ILE A 199 7.92 24.25 0.62
CA ILE A 199 8.24 25.17 1.72
C ILE A 199 9.67 24.95 2.23
N MET A 200 10.07 23.70 2.44
CA MET A 200 11.41 23.34 2.89
C MET A 200 12.46 23.66 1.83
N ALA A 201 12.18 23.40 0.55
CA ALA A 201 13.06 23.74 -0.56
C ALA A 201 13.32 25.26 -0.64
N LYS A 202 12.27 26.06 -0.51
CA LYS A 202 12.39 27.53 -0.48
C LYS A 202 13.24 28.02 0.68
N LYS A 203 13.08 27.44 1.88
CA LYS A 203 13.90 27.77 3.05
C LYS A 203 15.37 27.39 2.89
N ARG A 204 15.65 26.32 2.12
CA ARG A 204 17.02 25.84 1.85
C ARG A 204 17.65 26.50 0.61
N GLY A 205 16.94 27.37 -0.09
CA GLY A 205 17.43 28.06 -1.28
C GLY A 205 17.44 27.20 -2.55
N TYR A 206 16.77 26.05 -2.57
CA TYR A 206 16.67 25.20 -3.78
C TYR A 206 15.75 25.86 -4.79
N GLN A 207 16.30 26.14 -5.97
CA GLN A 207 15.60 26.87 -7.01
C GLN A 207 14.70 25.96 -7.85
N ALA A 208 13.80 26.57 -8.61
CA ALA A 208 13.09 25.93 -9.70
C ALA A 208 14.06 25.68 -10.88
N GLU A 209 13.87 24.59 -11.61
CA GLU A 209 14.62 24.34 -12.86
C GLU A 209 14.33 25.44 -13.91
N GLN A 210 15.29 25.64 -14.80
CA GLN A 210 15.08 26.52 -15.93
C GLN A 210 13.89 26.04 -16.77
N ARG A 211 13.20 26.99 -17.39
CA ARG A 211 12.03 26.67 -18.23
C ARG A 211 12.42 25.70 -19.34
N VAL A 212 11.88 24.52 -19.28
CA VAL A 212 12.00 23.56 -20.38
C VAL A 212 11.28 24.14 -21.60
N PRO A 213 11.92 24.23 -22.77
CA PRO A 213 11.26 24.71 -24.00
C PRO A 213 9.99 23.89 -24.27
N VAL A 214 8.91 24.57 -24.68
CA VAL A 214 7.60 23.93 -24.88
C VAL A 214 7.69 22.73 -25.84
N LYS A 215 8.54 22.81 -26.87
CA LYS A 215 8.77 21.67 -27.79
C LYS A 215 9.35 20.43 -27.07
N VAL A 216 10.28 20.65 -26.14
CA VAL A 216 10.90 19.55 -25.35
C VAL A 216 9.88 19.00 -24.36
N ALA A 217 9.15 19.89 -23.68
CA ALA A 217 8.07 19.49 -22.76
C ALA A 217 7.01 18.63 -23.45
N LEU A 218 6.53 19.09 -24.62
CA LEU A 218 5.54 18.35 -25.41
C LEU A 218 6.10 17.00 -25.89
N LYS A 219 7.34 16.96 -26.36
CA LYS A 219 7.99 15.69 -26.75
C LYS A 219 8.09 14.72 -25.59
N THR A 220 8.52 15.18 -24.41
CA THR A 220 8.63 14.35 -23.20
C THR A 220 7.26 13.82 -22.77
N PHE A 221 6.23 14.67 -22.82
CA PHE A 221 4.86 14.27 -22.51
C PHE A 221 4.37 13.18 -23.50
N TRP A 222 4.57 13.37 -24.81
CA TRP A 222 4.23 12.35 -25.81
C TRP A 222 4.95 11.02 -25.58
N GLN A 223 6.21 11.06 -25.13
CA GLN A 223 6.97 9.85 -24.80
C GLN A 223 6.46 9.13 -23.54
N ALA A 224 5.81 9.85 -22.64
CA ALA A 224 5.21 9.29 -21.43
C ALA A 224 3.78 8.76 -21.67
N ILE A 225 3.07 9.26 -22.69
CA ILE A 225 1.69 8.84 -22.98
C ILE A 225 1.52 7.33 -23.03
N PRO A 226 2.34 6.53 -23.74
CA PRO A 226 2.15 5.09 -23.76
C PRO A 226 2.24 4.46 -22.35
N SER A 227 3.10 5.00 -21.48
CA SER A 227 3.22 4.53 -20.10
C SER A 227 2.00 4.92 -19.25
N LEU A 228 1.45 6.12 -19.44
CA LEU A 228 0.25 6.59 -18.74
C LEU A 228 -1.02 5.92 -19.26
N LEU A 229 -1.08 5.56 -20.55
CA LEU A 229 -2.21 4.82 -21.13
C LEU A 229 -2.45 3.47 -20.46
N LEU A 230 -1.44 2.85 -19.88
CA LEU A 230 -1.63 1.63 -19.11
C LEU A 230 -2.63 1.83 -17.96
N ILE A 231 -2.46 2.94 -17.20
CA ILE A 231 -3.38 3.27 -16.10
C ILE A 231 -4.79 3.49 -16.64
N VAL A 232 -4.88 4.28 -17.72
CA VAL A 232 -6.18 4.61 -18.35
C VAL A 232 -6.89 3.36 -18.87
N ILE A 233 -6.17 2.45 -19.54
CA ILE A 233 -6.71 1.20 -20.07
C ILE A 233 -7.20 0.31 -18.93
N VAL A 234 -6.36 0.07 -17.92
CA VAL A 234 -6.70 -0.82 -16.81
C VAL A 234 -7.86 -0.27 -15.99
N ILE A 235 -7.72 0.96 -15.49
CA ILE A 235 -8.75 1.56 -14.64
C ILE A 235 -10.01 1.88 -15.44
N GLY A 236 -9.87 2.48 -16.62
CA GLY A 236 -11.01 2.81 -17.47
C GLY A 236 -11.80 1.57 -17.89
N GLY A 237 -11.13 0.46 -18.21
CA GLY A 237 -11.79 -0.78 -18.57
C GLY A 237 -12.49 -1.47 -17.39
N ILE A 238 -11.89 -1.41 -16.18
CA ILE A 238 -12.54 -1.92 -14.95
C ILE A 238 -13.78 -1.07 -14.62
N LEU A 239 -13.68 0.24 -14.69
CA LEU A 239 -14.80 1.15 -14.42
C LEU A 239 -15.90 1.07 -15.47
N GLY A 240 -15.52 0.89 -16.73
CA GLY A 240 -16.48 0.71 -17.83
C GLY A 240 -17.13 -0.68 -17.84
N GLY A 241 -16.78 -1.56 -16.89
CA GLY A 241 -17.31 -2.93 -16.84
C GLY A 241 -16.88 -3.81 -18.02
N ILE A 242 -15.86 -3.37 -18.79
CA ILE A 242 -15.36 -4.11 -19.95
C ILE A 242 -14.62 -5.36 -19.48
N PHE A 243 -13.91 -5.26 -18.35
CA PHE A 243 -13.21 -6.38 -17.73
C PHE A 243 -13.12 -6.26 -16.23
N THR A 244 -12.93 -7.39 -15.58
CA THR A 244 -12.70 -7.52 -14.14
C THR A 244 -11.30 -7.02 -13.75
N ALA A 245 -11.04 -6.85 -12.46
CA ALA A 245 -9.71 -6.52 -11.97
C ALA A 245 -8.65 -7.58 -12.38
N THR A 246 -9.04 -8.85 -12.42
CA THR A 246 -8.16 -9.95 -12.84
C THR A 246 -7.81 -9.86 -14.31
N GLU A 247 -8.78 -9.65 -15.19
CA GLU A 247 -8.56 -9.46 -16.62
C GLU A 247 -7.74 -8.19 -16.89
N GLY A 248 -8.06 -7.09 -16.19
CA GLY A 248 -7.32 -5.83 -16.25
C GLY A 248 -5.84 -5.99 -15.86
N SER A 249 -5.56 -6.83 -14.86
CA SER A 249 -4.19 -7.13 -14.45
C SER A 249 -3.42 -7.94 -15.50
N ALA A 250 -4.08 -8.90 -16.18
CA ALA A 250 -3.48 -9.65 -17.28
C ALA A 250 -3.19 -8.73 -18.49
N ILE A 251 -4.12 -7.80 -18.81
CA ILE A 251 -3.91 -6.77 -19.84
C ILE A 251 -2.71 -5.89 -19.46
N ALA A 252 -2.57 -5.53 -18.19
CA ALA A 252 -1.42 -4.75 -17.71
C ALA A 252 -0.09 -5.46 -17.97
N VAL A 253 0.00 -6.77 -17.73
CA VAL A 253 1.20 -7.59 -18.02
C VAL A 253 1.52 -7.58 -19.51
N VAL A 254 0.53 -7.86 -20.36
CA VAL A 254 0.73 -7.90 -21.82
C VAL A 254 1.17 -6.54 -22.32
N TYR A 255 0.47 -5.47 -21.93
CA TYR A 255 0.78 -4.11 -22.35
C TYR A 255 2.18 -3.66 -21.88
N ALA A 256 2.51 -3.89 -20.60
CA ALA A 256 3.82 -3.55 -20.06
C ALA A 256 4.95 -4.31 -20.76
N THR A 257 4.73 -5.60 -21.09
CA THR A 257 5.70 -6.43 -21.81
C THR A 257 5.93 -5.90 -23.22
N VAL A 258 4.87 -5.67 -23.98
CA VAL A 258 4.96 -5.13 -25.34
C VAL A 258 5.66 -3.77 -25.35
N LEU A 259 5.27 -2.90 -24.44
CA LEU A 259 5.85 -1.57 -24.34
C LEU A 259 7.34 -1.61 -23.98
N SER A 260 7.72 -2.48 -23.06
CA SER A 260 9.13 -2.65 -22.65
C SER A 260 10.01 -3.24 -23.76
N LEU A 261 9.46 -4.13 -24.60
CA LEU A 261 10.13 -4.65 -25.78
C LEU A 261 10.31 -3.56 -26.86
N ILE A 262 9.28 -2.74 -27.10
CA ILE A 262 9.36 -1.58 -28.00
C ILE A 262 10.45 -0.60 -27.52
N TYR A 263 10.54 -0.40 -26.23
CA TYR A 263 11.54 0.46 -25.60
C TYR A 263 12.96 -0.14 -25.60
N LYS A 264 13.10 -1.43 -25.93
CA LYS A 264 14.37 -2.19 -25.89
C LYS A 264 15.05 -2.11 -24.52
N ALA A 265 14.26 -2.03 -23.43
CA ALA A 265 14.76 -1.78 -22.10
C ALA A 265 15.34 -3.04 -21.44
N PHE A 266 14.82 -4.22 -21.77
CA PHE A 266 15.35 -5.51 -21.36
C PHE A 266 15.36 -6.51 -22.53
N LYS A 267 16.16 -7.56 -22.38
CA LYS A 267 16.25 -8.66 -23.35
C LYS A 267 15.33 -9.82 -22.93
N ILE A 268 14.90 -10.64 -23.88
CA ILE A 268 14.06 -11.83 -23.60
C ILE A 268 14.70 -12.74 -22.53
N LYS A 269 16.02 -12.79 -22.47
CA LYS A 269 16.76 -13.55 -21.45
C LYS A 269 16.58 -13.04 -20.01
N ASP A 270 16.09 -11.81 -19.81
CA ASP A 270 15.84 -11.24 -18.50
C ASP A 270 14.44 -11.59 -17.96
N ILE A 271 13.52 -12.03 -18.83
CA ILE A 271 12.15 -12.39 -18.48
C ILE A 271 12.08 -13.46 -17.39
N PRO A 272 12.84 -14.57 -17.42
CA PRO A 272 12.78 -15.60 -16.38
C PRO A 272 13.09 -15.04 -14.98
N ARG A 273 14.06 -14.12 -14.87
CA ARG A 273 14.41 -13.46 -13.61
C ARG A 273 13.24 -12.59 -13.11
N ILE A 274 12.65 -11.78 -14.00
CA ILE A 274 11.52 -10.89 -13.66
C ILE A 274 10.32 -11.70 -13.19
N VAL A 275 10.03 -12.81 -13.89
CA VAL A 275 8.93 -13.73 -13.53
C VAL A 275 9.22 -14.41 -12.20
N LEU A 276 10.45 -14.87 -11.96
CA LEU A 276 10.84 -15.51 -10.70
C LEU A 276 10.69 -14.57 -9.49
N GLU A 277 11.08 -13.31 -9.64
CA GLU A 277 10.90 -12.28 -8.59
C GLU A 277 9.41 -12.03 -8.30
N ALA A 278 8.59 -11.95 -9.35
CA ALA A 278 7.13 -11.83 -9.20
C ALA A 278 6.52 -13.07 -8.53
N ALA A 279 6.94 -14.26 -8.95
CA ALA A 279 6.45 -15.53 -8.40
C ALA A 279 6.79 -15.68 -6.91
N LYS A 280 8.01 -15.31 -6.49
CA LYS A 280 8.42 -15.31 -5.08
C LYS A 280 7.52 -14.41 -4.23
N THR A 281 7.33 -13.17 -4.65
CA THR A 281 6.48 -12.21 -3.95
C THR A 281 5.03 -12.67 -3.89
N THR A 282 4.50 -13.15 -5.01
CA THR A 282 3.15 -13.72 -5.10
C THR A 282 2.97 -14.90 -4.17
N GLY A 283 3.91 -15.85 -4.17
CA GLY A 283 3.85 -17.04 -3.31
C GLY A 283 3.77 -16.68 -1.83
N ILE A 284 4.58 -15.71 -1.38
CA ILE A 284 4.54 -15.21 -0.01
C ILE A 284 3.16 -14.63 0.31
N ILE A 285 2.64 -13.74 -0.53
CA ILE A 285 1.36 -13.05 -0.29
C ILE A 285 0.20 -14.05 -0.30
N THR A 286 0.12 -14.93 -1.30
CA THR A 286 -0.97 -15.91 -1.41
C THR A 286 -0.95 -16.90 -0.25
N PHE A 287 0.23 -17.35 0.16
CA PHE A 287 0.38 -18.23 1.33
C PHE A 287 -0.06 -17.52 2.62
N MET A 288 0.31 -16.26 2.80
CA MET A 288 -0.14 -15.47 3.95
C MET A 288 -1.66 -15.29 3.97
N ILE A 289 -2.29 -15.04 2.81
CA ILE A 289 -3.76 -14.94 2.71
C ILE A 289 -4.42 -16.25 3.14
N GLY A 290 -3.92 -17.38 2.65
CA GLY A 290 -4.40 -18.70 3.05
C GLY A 290 -4.29 -18.92 4.55
N LEU A 291 -3.15 -18.64 5.15
CA LEU A 291 -2.93 -18.79 6.60
C LEU A 291 -3.79 -17.83 7.43
N SER A 292 -3.98 -16.59 6.99
CA SER A 292 -4.83 -15.61 7.67
C SER A 292 -6.32 -15.98 7.63
N SER A 293 -6.74 -16.79 6.66
CA SER A 293 -8.12 -17.28 6.60
C SER A 293 -8.48 -18.21 7.76
N ILE A 294 -7.46 -18.92 8.33
CA ILE A 294 -7.63 -19.69 9.57
C ILE A 294 -7.96 -18.74 10.71
N MET A 295 -7.21 -17.65 10.83
CA MET A 295 -7.41 -16.66 11.89
C MET A 295 -8.80 -16.01 11.79
N SER A 296 -9.19 -15.57 10.58
CA SER A 296 -10.52 -15.00 10.36
C SER A 296 -11.64 -15.95 10.76
N TRP A 297 -11.51 -17.24 10.40
CA TRP A 297 -12.46 -18.26 10.81
C TRP A 297 -12.45 -18.50 12.32
N ALA A 298 -11.27 -18.65 12.93
CA ALA A 298 -11.14 -18.89 14.37
C ALA A 298 -11.77 -17.75 15.17
N MET A 299 -11.50 -16.51 14.77
CA MET A 299 -12.06 -15.33 15.43
C MET A 299 -13.58 -15.23 15.27
N ALA A 300 -14.10 -15.48 14.07
CA ALA A 300 -15.55 -15.47 13.82
C ALA A 300 -16.26 -16.57 14.60
N PHE A 301 -15.69 -17.79 14.63
CA PHE A 301 -16.26 -18.93 15.32
C PHE A 301 -16.29 -18.74 16.85
N THR A 302 -15.29 -18.04 17.41
CA THR A 302 -15.17 -17.80 18.85
C THR A 302 -15.89 -16.55 19.34
N GLY A 303 -16.40 -15.70 18.43
CA GLY A 303 -17.02 -14.41 18.77
C GLY A 303 -16.03 -13.36 19.31
N ILE A 304 -14.73 -13.50 19.01
CA ILE A 304 -13.71 -12.53 19.43
C ILE A 304 -14.01 -11.12 18.91
N PRO A 305 -14.45 -10.89 17.65
CA PRO A 305 -14.80 -9.55 17.18
C PRO A 305 -15.89 -8.90 18.01
N ASP A 306 -16.94 -9.64 18.37
CA ASP A 306 -18.04 -9.12 19.20
C ASP A 306 -17.57 -8.81 20.63
N MET A 307 -16.71 -9.63 21.19
CA MET A 307 -16.09 -9.37 22.49
C MET A 307 -15.27 -8.08 22.48
N ILE A 308 -14.45 -7.86 21.46
CA ILE A 308 -13.66 -6.65 21.31
C ILE A 308 -14.57 -5.43 21.06
N ALA A 309 -15.59 -5.58 20.21
CA ALA A 309 -16.57 -4.53 19.95
C ALA A 309 -17.27 -4.09 21.23
N ASN A 310 -17.76 -5.04 22.03
CA ASN A 310 -18.41 -4.77 23.31
C ASN A 310 -17.46 -4.12 24.33
N ALA A 311 -16.20 -4.53 24.38
CA ALA A 311 -15.20 -3.93 25.24
C ALA A 311 -14.92 -2.47 24.84
N ILE A 312 -14.79 -2.16 23.54
CA ILE A 312 -14.57 -0.81 23.04
C ILE A 312 -15.82 0.07 23.25
N LEU A 313 -17.01 -0.45 22.97
CA LEU A 313 -18.28 0.26 23.18
C LEU A 313 -18.56 0.47 24.68
N GLY A 314 -18.05 -0.40 25.55
CA GLY A 314 -18.08 -0.22 27.00
C GLY A 314 -17.16 0.90 27.50
N LEU A 315 -16.11 1.23 26.76
CA LEU A 315 -15.23 2.38 27.07
C LEU A 315 -15.82 3.71 26.59
N THR A 316 -16.41 3.71 25.39
CA THR A 316 -17.00 4.92 24.82
C THR A 316 -17.99 4.57 23.71
N THR A 317 -19.07 5.35 23.64
CA THR A 317 -20.03 5.35 22.54
C THR A 317 -19.72 6.38 21.46
N ASN A 318 -18.71 7.22 21.70
CA ASN A 318 -18.33 8.26 20.76
C ASN A 318 -17.54 7.68 19.59
N LYS A 319 -18.17 7.58 18.40
CA LYS A 319 -17.55 7.07 17.19
C LYS A 319 -16.23 7.75 16.80
N TYR A 320 -16.11 9.05 17.08
CA TYR A 320 -14.88 9.80 16.75
C TYR A 320 -13.70 9.36 17.61
N LEU A 321 -13.96 9.07 18.89
CA LEU A 321 -12.93 8.57 19.79
C LEU A 321 -12.56 7.12 19.43
N ILE A 322 -13.52 6.28 19.07
CA ILE A 322 -13.26 4.91 18.59
C ILE A 322 -12.35 4.94 17.35
N LEU A 323 -12.66 5.79 16.36
CA LEU A 323 -11.84 5.93 15.16
C LEU A 323 -10.42 6.43 15.48
N LEU A 324 -10.29 7.34 16.45
CA LEU A 324 -8.98 7.80 16.91
C LEU A 324 -8.16 6.66 17.53
N LEU A 325 -8.78 5.86 18.40
CA LEU A 325 -8.14 4.71 19.03
C LEU A 325 -7.72 3.65 17.98
N ILE A 326 -8.57 3.40 16.99
CA ILE A 326 -8.26 2.51 15.86
C ILE A 326 -7.05 3.08 15.08
N ASN A 327 -7.02 4.37 14.78
CA ASN A 327 -5.89 4.99 14.08
C ASN A 327 -4.60 4.86 14.88
N VAL A 328 -4.61 5.12 16.18
CA VAL A 328 -3.43 4.97 17.05
C VAL A 328 -2.95 3.52 17.07
N LEU A 329 -3.88 2.56 17.24
CA LEU A 329 -3.56 1.14 17.20
C LEU A 329 -2.88 0.75 15.90
N LEU A 330 -3.47 1.14 14.76
CA LEU A 330 -2.95 0.81 13.43
C LEU A 330 -1.61 1.48 13.15
N LEU A 331 -1.40 2.71 13.60
CA LEU A 331 -0.10 3.39 13.51
C LEU A 331 0.98 2.61 14.27
N VAL A 332 0.69 2.23 15.52
CA VAL A 332 1.63 1.43 16.32
C VAL A 332 1.93 0.10 15.64
N VAL A 333 0.90 -0.64 15.24
CA VAL A 333 1.06 -1.94 14.56
C VAL A 333 1.85 -1.80 13.26
N GLY A 334 1.52 -0.80 12.44
CA GLY A 334 2.18 -0.55 11.15
C GLY A 334 3.68 -0.26 11.29
N THR A 335 4.17 0.19 12.47
CA THR A 335 5.61 0.38 12.68
C THR A 335 6.40 -0.94 12.75
N PHE A 336 5.74 -2.04 13.14
CA PHE A 336 6.36 -3.35 13.34
C PHE A 336 6.04 -4.36 12.24
N MET A 337 4.96 -4.14 11.50
CA MET A 337 4.45 -5.09 10.51
C MET A 337 4.32 -4.43 9.13
N ASP A 338 4.55 -5.21 8.08
CA ASP A 338 4.24 -4.73 6.71
C ASP A 338 2.73 -4.64 6.48
N VAL A 339 2.33 -3.87 5.46
CA VAL A 339 0.92 -3.55 5.19
C VAL A 339 0.08 -4.80 4.94
N THR A 340 0.56 -5.74 4.15
CA THR A 340 -0.20 -6.94 3.79
C THR A 340 -0.57 -7.79 5.01
N PRO A 341 0.37 -8.24 5.87
CA PRO A 341 0.00 -8.99 7.07
C PRO A 341 -0.88 -8.20 8.03
N ALA A 342 -0.66 -6.89 8.16
CA ALA A 342 -1.51 -6.07 9.01
C ALA A 342 -2.96 -5.99 8.50
N ILE A 343 -3.18 -5.85 7.19
CA ILE A 343 -4.53 -5.92 6.60
C ILE A 343 -5.18 -7.27 6.92
N LEU A 344 -4.45 -8.38 6.76
CA LEU A 344 -4.96 -9.73 6.96
C LEU A 344 -5.38 -9.99 8.41
N ILE A 345 -4.67 -9.40 9.38
CA ILE A 345 -4.94 -9.55 10.81
C ILE A 345 -6.06 -8.61 11.25
N PHE A 346 -5.97 -7.33 10.90
CA PHE A 346 -6.81 -6.30 11.51
C PHE A 346 -8.13 -6.08 10.78
N THR A 347 -8.26 -6.47 9.51
CA THR A 347 -9.55 -6.38 8.80
C THR A 347 -10.65 -7.19 9.49
N PRO A 348 -10.48 -8.51 9.77
CA PRO A 348 -11.53 -9.29 10.42
C PRO A 348 -11.81 -8.85 11.86
N ILE A 349 -10.88 -8.17 12.52
CA ILE A 349 -11.06 -7.64 13.89
C ILE A 349 -11.83 -6.32 13.86
N LEU A 350 -11.37 -5.37 13.07
CA LEU A 350 -11.82 -3.98 13.16
C LEU A 350 -13.01 -3.65 12.26
N LEU A 351 -13.15 -4.34 11.11
CA LEU A 351 -14.24 -4.09 10.18
C LEU A 351 -15.62 -4.32 10.80
N PRO A 352 -15.89 -5.42 11.55
CA PRO A 352 -17.16 -5.60 12.23
C PRO A 352 -17.46 -4.47 13.23
N ILE A 353 -16.45 -4.03 13.98
CA ILE A 353 -16.55 -2.91 14.93
C ILE A 353 -16.96 -1.63 14.20
N CYS A 354 -16.30 -1.31 13.08
CA CYS A 354 -16.60 -0.13 12.30
C CYS A 354 -17.99 -0.18 11.67
N LYS A 355 -18.41 -1.35 11.22
CA LYS A 355 -19.80 -1.57 10.70
C LYS A 355 -20.86 -1.35 11.77
N SER A 356 -20.60 -1.69 13.05
CA SER A 356 -21.58 -1.56 14.13
C SER A 356 -22.01 -0.11 14.41
N PHE A 357 -21.16 0.86 14.08
CA PHE A 357 -21.53 2.30 14.16
C PHE A 357 -21.74 2.96 12.78
N GLY A 358 -22.02 2.15 11.74
CA GLY A 358 -22.44 2.61 10.41
C GLY A 358 -21.32 3.08 9.49
N MET A 359 -20.07 2.68 9.72
CA MET A 359 -18.96 2.98 8.80
C MET A 359 -19.03 2.07 7.56
N ASP A 360 -18.90 2.69 6.39
CA ASP A 360 -18.87 1.95 5.13
C ASP A 360 -17.56 1.12 5.01
N PRO A 361 -17.66 -0.15 4.58
CA PRO A 361 -16.49 -1.01 4.42
C PRO A 361 -15.42 -0.47 3.46
N ILE A 362 -15.81 0.28 2.43
CA ILE A 362 -14.87 0.91 1.49
C ILE A 362 -14.11 2.01 2.19
N HIS A 363 -14.81 2.88 2.93
CA HIS A 363 -14.19 3.94 3.71
C HIS A 363 -13.21 3.38 4.75
N PHE A 364 -13.61 2.32 5.48
CA PHE A 364 -12.71 1.63 6.40
C PHE A 364 -11.49 1.04 5.69
N GLY A 365 -11.66 0.44 4.51
CA GLY A 365 -10.54 -0.10 3.72
C GLY A 365 -9.52 0.97 3.34
N ILE A 366 -9.99 2.15 2.92
CA ILE A 366 -9.11 3.29 2.62
C ILE A 366 -8.40 3.79 3.88
N LEU A 367 -9.11 3.94 5.00
CA LEU A 367 -8.52 4.31 6.28
C LEU A 367 -7.42 3.32 6.68
N LEU A 368 -7.71 2.02 6.61
CA LEU A 368 -6.77 0.96 6.95
C LEU A 368 -5.52 0.99 6.07
N CYS A 369 -5.70 1.04 4.75
CA CYS A 369 -4.59 1.11 3.79
C CYS A 369 -3.75 2.39 3.98
N PHE A 370 -4.39 3.53 4.20
CA PHE A 370 -3.71 4.81 4.43
C PHE A 370 -2.86 4.76 5.70
N ASN A 371 -3.46 4.33 6.80
CA ASN A 371 -2.83 4.27 8.10
C ASN A 371 -1.62 3.32 8.11
N LEU A 372 -1.81 2.09 7.63
CA LEU A 372 -0.72 1.10 7.56
C LEU A 372 0.39 1.53 6.60
N SER A 373 0.08 2.29 5.55
CA SER A 373 1.08 2.87 4.65
C SER A 373 1.97 3.88 5.38
N ILE A 374 1.48 4.62 6.38
CA ILE A 374 2.30 5.46 7.26
C ILE A 374 3.28 4.59 8.06
N GLY A 375 2.83 3.44 8.54
CA GLY A 375 3.68 2.50 9.25
C GLY A 375 4.94 2.11 8.47
N THR A 376 4.84 1.98 7.14
CA THR A 376 5.99 1.59 6.29
C THR A 376 7.11 2.63 6.22
N ILE A 377 6.85 3.86 6.61
CA ILE A 377 7.84 4.94 6.70
C ILE A 377 8.23 5.28 8.13
N THR A 378 7.64 4.59 9.11
CA THR A 378 7.81 4.87 10.55
C THR A 378 8.81 3.89 11.19
N PRO A 379 9.82 4.35 11.96
CA PRO A 379 10.67 3.46 12.75
C PRO A 379 9.84 2.65 13.76
N PRO A 380 10.29 1.46 14.21
CA PRO A 380 11.63 0.88 14.05
C PRO A 380 11.83 0.05 12.77
N VAL A 381 10.78 -0.50 12.16
CA VAL A 381 10.94 -1.38 10.99
C VAL A 381 10.85 -0.61 9.68
N GLY A 382 9.75 0.09 9.38
CA GLY A 382 9.59 0.97 8.23
C GLY A 382 10.21 0.48 6.91
N THR A 383 9.60 -0.47 6.23
CA THR A 383 10.18 -1.13 5.03
C THR A 383 10.56 -0.14 3.91
N ILE A 384 9.75 0.89 3.72
CA ILE A 384 10.01 1.97 2.75
C ILE A 384 11.12 2.90 3.27
N LEU A 385 11.14 3.18 4.58
CA LEU A 385 12.18 4.00 5.21
C LEU A 385 13.57 3.36 5.01
N PHE A 386 13.69 2.06 5.31
CA PHE A 386 14.93 1.33 5.07
C PHE A 386 15.35 1.33 3.60
N THR A 387 14.41 1.08 2.70
CA THR A 387 14.68 1.08 1.26
C THR A 387 15.15 2.46 0.80
N GLY A 388 14.45 3.52 1.20
CA GLY A 388 14.79 4.89 0.84
C GLY A 388 16.15 5.33 1.38
N CYS A 389 16.44 5.03 2.65
CA CYS A 389 17.75 5.32 3.25
C CYS A 389 18.89 4.57 2.56
N ARG A 390 18.70 3.29 2.23
CA ARG A 390 19.68 2.47 1.50
C ARG A 390 20.00 3.04 0.12
N VAL A 391 18.97 3.43 -0.62
CA VAL A 391 19.13 3.97 -1.98
C VAL A 391 19.69 5.40 -1.94
N GLY A 392 19.27 6.22 -0.96
CA GLY A 392 19.74 7.58 -0.74
C GLY A 392 21.15 7.66 -0.14
N GLY A 393 21.76 6.51 0.25
CA GLY A 393 23.10 6.48 0.89
C GLY A 393 23.11 7.23 2.22
N THR A 394 22.03 7.13 3.01
CA THR A 394 21.86 7.81 4.30
C THR A 394 21.50 6.81 5.40
N THR A 395 21.50 7.26 6.66
CA THR A 395 21.03 6.47 7.80
C THR A 395 19.65 6.93 8.29
N ILE A 396 18.93 6.06 8.97
CA ILE A 396 17.59 6.39 9.52
C ILE A 396 17.72 7.54 10.51
N GLU A 397 18.73 7.52 11.38
CA GLU A 397 18.95 8.52 12.42
C GLU A 397 19.17 9.92 11.83
N SER A 398 19.81 10.00 10.65
CA SER A 398 20.04 11.27 9.96
C SER A 398 18.80 11.81 9.25
N VAL A 399 18.00 10.91 8.67
CA VAL A 399 16.81 11.26 7.89
C VAL A 399 15.63 11.58 8.78
N ILE A 400 15.49 10.91 9.94
CA ILE A 400 14.28 10.99 10.77
C ILE A 400 13.93 12.41 11.17
N LYS A 401 14.90 13.25 11.50
CA LYS A 401 14.67 14.66 11.89
C LYS A 401 14.03 15.45 10.75
N THR A 402 14.43 15.19 9.51
CA THR A 402 13.86 15.82 8.32
C THR A 402 12.52 15.22 7.93
N LEU A 403 12.29 13.96 8.28
CA LEU A 403 11.06 13.24 7.99
C LEU A 403 9.92 13.60 8.98
N LEU A 404 10.22 14.00 10.22
CA LEU A 404 9.20 14.34 11.23
C LEU A 404 8.14 15.35 10.77
N PRO A 405 8.46 16.46 10.09
CA PRO A 405 7.45 17.39 9.58
C PRO A 405 6.53 16.73 8.53
N TYR A 406 7.06 15.78 7.73
CA TYR A 406 6.26 15.02 6.78
C TYR A 406 5.30 14.07 7.49
N PHE A 407 5.72 13.43 8.59
CA PHE A 407 4.80 12.66 9.42
C PHE A 407 3.63 13.51 9.90
N ALA A 408 3.92 14.71 10.41
CA ALA A 408 2.87 15.58 10.93
C ALA A 408 1.81 15.94 9.87
N ILE A 409 2.23 16.32 8.66
CA ILE A 409 1.28 16.67 7.59
C ILE A 409 0.53 15.45 7.04
N ILE A 410 1.18 14.28 6.98
CA ILE A 410 0.55 13.03 6.56
C ILE A 410 -0.46 12.56 7.61
N LEU A 411 -0.16 12.70 8.91
CA LEU A 411 -1.11 12.41 9.99
C LEU A 411 -2.33 13.34 9.94
N ILE A 412 -2.15 14.62 9.61
CA ILE A 412 -3.27 15.53 9.38
C ILE A 412 -4.12 15.03 8.19
N ALA A 413 -3.49 14.61 7.09
CA ALA A 413 -4.20 14.03 5.96
C ALA A 413 -4.96 12.74 6.34
N LEU A 414 -4.36 11.87 7.17
CA LEU A 414 -5.02 10.68 7.70
C LEU A 414 -6.28 11.05 8.50
N LEU A 415 -6.17 12.02 9.41
CA LEU A 415 -7.31 12.47 10.23
C LEU A 415 -8.42 13.08 9.36
N LEU A 416 -8.07 13.86 8.34
CA LEU A 416 -9.06 14.38 7.38
C LEU A 416 -9.78 13.24 6.66
N VAL A 417 -9.06 12.23 6.16
CA VAL A 417 -9.67 11.07 5.50
C VAL A 417 -10.51 10.26 6.48
N THR A 418 -10.07 10.10 7.73
CA THR A 418 -10.80 9.36 8.77
C THR A 418 -12.15 10.00 9.10
N TYR A 419 -12.15 11.32 9.30
CA TYR A 419 -13.34 12.03 9.81
C TYR A 419 -14.23 12.64 8.73
N ILE A 420 -13.75 12.70 7.49
CA ILE A 420 -14.50 13.20 6.35
C ILE A 420 -14.70 12.06 5.33
N PRO A 421 -15.74 11.21 5.50
CA PRO A 421 -15.97 10.05 4.61
C PRO A 421 -16.08 10.43 3.13
N MET A 422 -16.48 11.67 2.86
CA MET A 422 -16.59 12.18 1.50
C MET A 422 -15.26 12.17 0.74
N LEU A 423 -14.10 12.30 1.43
CA LEU A 423 -12.78 12.27 0.80
C LEU A 423 -12.45 10.89 0.19
N SER A 424 -12.96 9.82 0.77
CA SER A 424 -12.79 8.47 0.22
C SER A 424 -13.98 8.01 -0.61
N MET A 425 -15.22 8.40 -0.26
CA MET A 425 -16.43 7.87 -0.87
C MET A 425 -16.94 8.66 -2.09
N PHE A 426 -16.43 9.90 -2.30
CA PHE A 426 -16.96 10.80 -3.31
C PHE A 426 -16.94 10.20 -4.73
N LEU A 427 -15.76 9.75 -5.18
CA LEU A 427 -15.63 9.23 -6.54
C LEU A 427 -16.41 7.93 -6.73
N SER A 428 -16.41 7.05 -5.74
CA SER A 428 -17.17 5.80 -5.79
C SER A 428 -18.67 6.04 -5.88
N LYS A 429 -19.19 7.05 -5.16
CA LYS A 429 -20.62 7.46 -5.22
C LYS A 429 -20.98 8.13 -6.53
N VAL A 430 -20.16 9.08 -7.00
CA VAL A 430 -20.40 9.77 -8.28
C VAL A 430 -20.44 8.80 -9.46
N LEU A 431 -19.64 7.74 -9.41
CA LEU A 431 -19.58 6.71 -10.45
C LEU A 431 -20.62 5.59 -10.25
N GLY A 432 -21.47 5.67 -9.21
CA GLY A 432 -22.50 4.66 -8.96
C GLY A 432 -21.96 3.26 -8.59
N LEU A 433 -20.79 3.22 -7.97
CA LEU A 433 -20.13 1.95 -7.57
C LEU A 433 -20.51 1.52 -6.14
N VAL A 434 -21.24 2.40 -5.43
CA VAL A 434 -21.72 2.24 -4.03
C VAL A 434 -23.08 2.87 -3.89
#